data_3bac1cb4f5d42956dfa4c6f587f91a0f
#
_entry.id   3bac1cb4f5d42956dfa4c6f587f91a0f
#
_cell.length_a   1.000
_cell.length_b   1.000
_cell.length_c   1.000
_cell.angle_alpha   90.00
_cell.angle_beta   90.00
_cell.angle_gamma   90.00
#
_symmetry.space_group_name_H-M   'P 1'
#
loop_
_entity.id
_entity.type
_entity.pdbx_description
1 polymer ?
#
loop_
_entity_poly.entity_id
_entity_poly.type
_entity_poly.pdbx_seq_one_letter_code
_entity_poly.pdbx_strand_id
1 'polypeptide(L)'
;MATKQHKSIELVEEYENVNFYSIHLDGKELTELEAFFDKFPIGCEYDKEIDVIISWMDKIAEKGALERYFRPEGRYGDGVGVIPIDIGNKIRLYCLRLSDKILVFGNGGVKDAATWQESESLAPYVKLLIDTSRFISSRIKDGSLVLVDKEIIGNLNFSRDEEK
;
A
#
# COMPACT_ATOMS: atom_id res chain seq x y z
N MET A 1 -22.50 9.01 -17.32
CA MET A 1 -22.43 7.70 -16.63
C MET A 1 -21.14 7.58 -15.86
N ALA A 2 -21.25 7.23 -14.60
CA ALA A 2 -20.07 6.97 -13.81
C ALA A 2 -19.34 5.74 -14.34
N THR A 3 -18.10 5.88 -14.71
CA THR A 3 -17.27 4.75 -15.13
C THR A 3 -16.91 3.93 -13.90
N LYS A 4 -17.13 2.62 -13.98
CA LYS A 4 -16.68 1.72 -12.93
C LYS A 4 -15.16 1.77 -12.87
N GLN A 5 -14.62 2.07 -11.70
CA GLN A 5 -13.19 2.07 -11.50
C GLN A 5 -12.75 0.67 -11.12
N HIS A 6 -12.09 -0.02 -12.04
CA HIS A 6 -11.54 -1.34 -11.80
C HIS A 6 -10.14 -1.24 -11.24
N LYS A 7 -9.82 -2.14 -10.35
CA LYS A 7 -8.52 -2.22 -9.69
C LYS A 7 -8.12 -3.68 -9.60
N SER A 8 -6.84 -3.94 -9.54
CA SER A 8 -6.34 -5.28 -9.26
C SER A 8 -5.21 -5.20 -8.27
N ILE A 9 -5.02 -6.29 -7.53
CA ILE A 9 -3.89 -6.45 -6.63
C ILE A 9 -2.91 -7.37 -7.34
N GLU A 10 -1.68 -6.92 -7.54
CA GLU A 10 -0.67 -7.62 -8.30
C GLU A 10 0.54 -7.93 -7.44
N LEU A 11 1.13 -9.11 -7.63
CA LEU A 11 2.39 -9.49 -7.01
C LEU A 11 3.52 -8.66 -7.63
N VAL A 12 4.28 -7.98 -6.78
CA VAL A 12 5.42 -7.16 -7.20
C VAL A 12 6.71 -7.96 -7.07
N GLU A 13 6.92 -8.59 -5.92
CA GLU A 13 8.14 -9.33 -5.64
C GLU A 13 7.88 -10.40 -4.58
N GLU A 14 8.52 -11.56 -4.75
CA GLU A 14 8.49 -12.64 -3.77
C GLU A 14 9.81 -12.68 -3.01
N TYR A 15 9.71 -12.77 -1.68
CA TYR A 15 10.87 -12.98 -0.81
C TYR A 15 10.63 -14.21 0.07
N GLU A 16 11.66 -14.67 0.75
CA GLU A 16 11.54 -15.84 1.60
C GLU A 16 10.50 -15.68 2.70
N ASN A 17 10.43 -14.49 3.32
CA ASN A 17 9.59 -14.24 4.49
C ASN A 17 8.35 -13.40 4.21
N VAL A 18 8.23 -12.82 3.04
CA VAL A 18 7.11 -11.93 2.71
C VAL A 18 6.96 -11.79 1.20
N ASN A 19 5.73 -11.61 0.74
CA ASN A 19 5.44 -11.19 -0.62
C ASN A 19 5.01 -9.72 -0.62
N PHE A 20 5.51 -8.96 -1.59
CA PHE A 20 5.09 -7.59 -1.83
C PHE A 20 4.10 -7.57 -2.98
N TYR A 21 2.96 -6.98 -2.72
CA TYR A 21 1.92 -6.72 -3.72
C TYR A 21 1.77 -5.21 -3.89
N SER A 22 1.13 -4.79 -4.95
CA SER A 22 0.69 -3.42 -5.11
C SER A 22 -0.66 -3.37 -5.81
N ILE A 23 -1.24 -2.19 -5.92
CA ILE A 23 -2.53 -1.97 -6.54
C ILE A 23 -2.30 -1.40 -7.93
N HIS A 24 -2.99 -1.98 -8.91
CA HIS A 24 -2.98 -1.49 -10.28
C HIS A 24 -4.35 -0.93 -10.61
N LEU A 25 -4.41 0.36 -10.86
CA LEU A 25 -5.65 1.01 -11.27
C LEU A 25 -5.86 0.82 -12.77
N ASP A 26 -7.09 0.53 -13.16
CA ASP A 26 -7.44 0.34 -14.56
C ASP A 26 -7.12 1.59 -15.37
N GLY A 27 -6.56 1.40 -16.54
CA GLY A 27 -6.14 2.50 -17.42
C GLY A 27 -4.81 3.15 -17.06
N LYS A 28 -4.18 2.71 -15.98
CA LYS A 28 -2.85 3.19 -15.59
C LYS A 28 -1.80 2.19 -16.03
N GLU A 29 -0.65 2.69 -16.49
CA GLU A 29 0.44 1.86 -16.93
C GLU A 29 1.22 1.26 -15.76
N LEU A 30 1.37 2.02 -14.68
CA LEU A 30 2.16 1.66 -13.50
C LEU A 30 1.26 1.22 -12.35
N THR A 31 1.79 0.30 -11.52
CA THR A 31 1.18 0.04 -10.21
C THR A 31 1.36 1.28 -9.33
N GLU A 32 0.63 1.34 -8.23
CA GLU A 32 0.73 2.48 -7.31
C GLU A 32 2.12 2.61 -6.71
N LEU A 33 2.81 1.50 -6.43
CA LEU A 33 4.18 1.53 -5.93
C LEU A 33 5.14 2.10 -6.98
N GLU A 34 5.04 1.64 -8.22
CA GLU A 34 5.84 2.17 -9.31
C GLU A 34 5.59 3.66 -9.53
N ALA A 35 4.33 4.08 -9.47
CA ALA A 35 3.95 5.49 -9.60
C ALA A 35 4.53 6.33 -8.47
N PHE A 36 4.63 5.78 -7.26
CA PHE A 36 5.27 6.46 -6.15
C PHE A 36 6.73 6.75 -6.45
N PHE A 37 7.50 5.74 -6.84
CA PHE A 37 8.93 5.93 -7.15
C PHE A 37 9.16 6.81 -8.38
N ASP A 38 8.24 6.79 -9.34
CA ASP A 38 8.31 7.64 -10.53
C ASP A 38 8.28 9.14 -10.20
N LYS A 39 7.66 9.51 -9.08
CA LYS A 39 7.62 10.90 -8.60
C LYS A 39 8.96 11.39 -8.05
N PHE A 40 9.84 10.48 -7.68
CA PHE A 40 11.08 10.80 -6.97
C PHE A 40 12.28 10.20 -7.70
N PRO A 41 12.63 10.73 -8.87
CA PRO A 41 13.76 10.22 -9.64
C PRO A 41 15.07 10.44 -8.91
N ILE A 42 16.06 9.64 -9.25
CA ILE A 42 17.41 9.74 -8.69
C ILE A 42 17.94 11.17 -8.89
N GLY A 43 18.46 11.75 -7.81
CA GLY A 43 19.00 13.10 -7.84
C GLY A 43 17.98 14.20 -7.51
N CYS A 44 16.71 13.84 -7.23
CA CYS A 44 15.73 14.84 -6.78
C CYS A 44 16.04 15.30 -5.34
N GLU A 45 15.35 16.36 -4.90
CA GLU A 45 15.59 16.93 -3.56
C GLU A 45 15.27 15.97 -2.40
N TYR A 46 14.49 14.90 -2.66
CA TYR A 46 14.07 13.91 -1.64
C TYR A 46 14.87 12.61 -1.73
N ASP A 47 15.99 12.61 -2.42
CA ASP A 47 16.77 11.40 -2.68
C ASP A 47 17.15 10.66 -1.38
N LYS A 48 17.54 11.40 -0.35
CA LYS A 48 17.93 10.83 0.94
C LYS A 48 16.74 10.17 1.66
N GLU A 49 15.59 10.81 1.59
CA GLU A 49 14.35 10.28 2.19
C GLU A 49 13.92 9.02 1.48
N ILE A 50 14.04 8.98 0.17
CA ILE A 50 13.72 7.78 -0.63
C ILE A 50 14.67 6.65 -0.28
N ASP A 51 15.95 6.92 -0.08
CA ASP A 51 16.92 5.90 0.34
C ASP A 51 16.53 5.27 1.69
N VAL A 52 16.02 6.07 2.63
CA VAL A 52 15.55 5.56 3.92
C VAL A 52 14.35 4.62 3.71
N ILE A 53 13.42 5.00 2.84
CA ILE A 53 12.27 4.16 2.51
C ILE A 53 12.72 2.83 1.89
N ILE A 54 13.65 2.88 0.94
CA ILE A 54 14.18 1.68 0.30
C ILE A 54 14.87 0.79 1.32
N SER A 55 15.65 1.36 2.24
CA SER A 55 16.30 0.61 3.31
C SER A 55 15.29 -0.12 4.20
N TRP A 56 14.15 0.51 4.51
CA TRP A 56 13.08 -0.15 5.25
C TRP A 56 12.41 -1.24 4.44
N MET A 57 12.21 -1.04 3.14
CA MET A 57 11.66 -2.08 2.28
C MET A 57 12.58 -3.30 2.24
N ASP A 58 13.89 -3.09 2.17
CA ASP A 58 14.89 -4.17 2.22
C ASP A 58 14.83 -4.92 3.54
N LYS A 59 14.70 -4.20 4.66
CA LYS A 59 14.57 -4.82 5.98
C LYS A 59 13.29 -5.65 6.09
N ILE A 60 12.19 -5.13 5.59
CA ILE A 60 10.91 -5.85 5.57
C ILE A 60 11.01 -7.08 4.67
N ALA A 61 11.66 -6.97 3.51
CA ALA A 61 11.89 -8.10 2.61
C ALA A 61 12.66 -9.21 3.30
N GLU A 62 13.64 -8.86 4.14
CA GLU A 62 14.47 -9.84 4.86
C GLU A 62 13.74 -10.44 6.07
N LYS A 63 13.06 -9.62 6.86
CA LYS A 63 12.50 -10.03 8.16
C LYS A 63 11.02 -10.37 8.13
N GLY A 64 10.30 -9.91 7.13
CA GLY A 64 8.85 -9.97 7.07
C GLY A 64 8.21 -8.63 7.43
N ALA A 65 6.92 -8.52 7.15
CA ALA A 65 6.15 -7.31 7.41
C ALA A 65 5.65 -7.30 8.86
N LEU A 66 6.57 -7.17 9.81
CA LEU A 66 6.25 -7.22 11.23
C LEU A 66 5.46 -5.98 11.65
N GLU A 67 4.42 -6.19 12.47
CA GLU A 67 3.52 -5.11 12.90
C GLU A 67 4.27 -3.92 13.49
N ARG A 68 5.29 -4.17 14.28
CA ARG A 68 6.07 -3.11 14.94
C ARG A 68 6.84 -2.20 13.97
N TYR A 69 6.95 -2.58 12.70
CA TYR A 69 7.64 -1.75 11.70
C TYR A 69 6.74 -0.66 11.12
N PHE A 70 5.46 -0.69 11.41
CA PHE A 70 4.50 0.19 10.74
C PHE A 70 3.84 1.14 11.72
N ARG A 71 3.66 2.40 11.28
CA ARG A 71 2.89 3.39 12.00
C ARG A 71 1.47 3.36 11.44
N PRO A 72 0.45 3.06 12.27
CA PRO A 72 -0.93 3.06 11.79
C PRO A 72 -1.36 4.43 11.27
N GLU A 73 -2.07 4.45 10.14
CA GLU A 73 -2.67 5.66 9.57
C GLU A 73 -4.20 5.60 9.61
N GLY A 74 -4.76 4.45 9.93
CA GLY A 74 -6.21 4.30 10.07
C GLY A 74 -6.61 4.22 11.54
N ARG A 75 -7.81 4.69 11.86
CA ARG A 75 -8.33 4.64 13.23
C ARG A 75 -8.96 3.30 13.61
N TYR A 76 -9.17 2.42 12.64
CA TYR A 76 -10.12 1.32 12.79
C TYR A 76 -9.55 -0.06 12.52
N GLY A 77 -8.26 -0.22 12.64
CA GLY A 77 -7.64 -1.53 12.44
C GLY A 77 -7.69 -2.02 10.99
N ASP A 78 -7.74 -1.11 10.04
CA ASP A 78 -7.78 -1.44 8.61
C ASP A 78 -6.45 -2.02 8.10
N GLY A 79 -5.40 -2.00 8.91
CA GLY A 79 -4.08 -2.47 8.49
C GLY A 79 -3.30 -1.47 7.65
N VAL A 80 -3.86 -0.29 7.39
CA VAL A 80 -3.17 0.77 6.64
C VAL A 80 -2.16 1.46 7.53
N GLY A 81 -0.93 1.57 7.05
CA GLY A 81 0.15 2.21 7.76
C GLY A 81 1.12 2.88 6.80
N VAL A 82 2.12 3.51 7.35
CA VAL A 82 3.21 4.09 6.58
C VAL A 82 4.49 3.31 6.83
N ILE A 83 5.36 3.28 5.83
CA ILE A 83 6.72 2.77 6.00
C ILE A 83 7.40 3.64 7.06
N PRO A 84 8.07 3.03 8.05
CA PRO A 84 8.74 3.80 9.11
C PRO A 84 9.79 4.73 8.54
N ILE A 85 9.83 5.95 9.07
CA ILE A 85 10.77 6.96 8.64
C ILE A 85 11.23 7.77 9.85
N ASP A 86 12.44 8.31 9.76
CA ASP A 86 13.00 9.12 10.81
C ASP A 86 12.25 10.45 10.96
N ILE A 87 12.37 11.03 12.15
CA ILE A 87 11.80 12.33 12.44
C ILE A 87 12.35 13.36 11.44
N GLY A 88 11.45 14.14 10.84
CA GLY A 88 11.80 15.15 9.85
C GLY A 88 11.70 14.71 8.41
N ASN A 89 11.51 13.42 8.15
CA ASN A 89 11.26 12.94 6.80
C ASN A 89 9.85 13.39 6.35
N LYS A 90 9.78 14.04 5.19
CA LYS A 90 8.53 14.59 4.67
C LYS A 90 7.82 13.66 3.68
N ILE A 91 8.44 12.54 3.33
CA ILE A 91 7.86 11.61 2.36
C ILE A 91 7.06 10.54 3.10
N ARG A 92 5.91 10.18 2.55
CA ARG A 92 5.05 9.10 3.07
C ARG A 92 4.78 8.09 1.97
N LEU A 93 5.08 6.83 2.24
CA LEU A 93 4.66 5.71 1.40
C LEU A 93 3.69 4.87 2.23
N TYR A 94 2.46 4.76 1.74
CA TYR A 94 1.41 4.04 2.45
C TYR A 94 1.35 2.59 2.01
N CYS A 95 0.97 1.73 2.93
CA CYS A 95 0.85 0.30 2.67
C CYS A 95 -0.27 -0.31 3.50
N LEU A 96 -0.70 -1.48 3.08
CA LEU A 96 -1.71 -2.28 3.76
C LEU A 96 -1.04 -3.59 4.20
N ARG A 97 -0.90 -3.75 5.51
CA ARG A 97 -0.33 -4.96 6.08
C ARG A 97 -1.45 -5.97 6.34
N LEU A 98 -1.41 -7.09 5.67
CA LEU A 98 -2.39 -8.16 5.87
C LEU A 98 -1.91 -9.20 6.87
N SER A 99 -0.60 -9.41 6.95
CA SER A 99 0.04 -10.31 7.90
C SER A 99 1.54 -10.02 7.90
N ASP A 100 2.30 -10.73 8.71
CA ASP A 100 3.76 -10.63 8.65
C ASP A 100 4.32 -11.03 7.28
N LYS A 101 3.55 -11.77 6.50
CA LYS A 101 3.99 -12.37 5.24
C LYS A 101 3.41 -11.71 3.99
N ILE A 102 2.45 -10.81 4.13
CA ILE A 102 1.75 -10.20 3.00
C ILE A 102 1.63 -8.69 3.21
N LEU A 103 2.27 -7.93 2.33
CA LEU A 103 2.24 -6.48 2.36
C LEU A 103 1.80 -5.95 1.00
N VAL A 104 0.78 -5.09 1.00
CA VAL A 104 0.27 -4.46 -0.23
C VAL A 104 0.68 -2.99 -0.19
N PHE A 105 1.47 -2.57 -1.17
CA PHE A 105 1.89 -1.18 -1.28
C PHE A 105 0.86 -0.36 -2.03
N GLY A 106 0.58 0.81 -1.50
CA GLY A 106 -0.13 1.85 -2.22
C GLY A 106 0.84 2.88 -2.78
N ASN A 107 0.38 4.10 -2.83
CA ASN A 107 1.16 5.25 -3.29
C ASN A 107 1.43 6.18 -2.10
N GLY A 108 1.95 7.33 -2.38
CA GLY A 108 2.25 8.32 -1.35
C GLY A 108 2.79 9.58 -1.99
N GLY A 109 3.47 10.37 -1.20
CA GLY A 109 4.04 11.63 -1.67
C GLY A 109 4.59 12.45 -0.52
N VAL A 110 4.71 13.75 -0.77
CA VAL A 110 5.22 14.70 0.23
C VAL A 110 4.12 15.02 1.22
N LYS A 111 4.44 14.94 2.51
CA LYS A 111 3.50 15.32 3.57
C LYS A 111 3.39 16.84 3.62
N ASP A 112 2.22 17.36 3.34
CA ASP A 112 1.93 18.79 3.23
C ASP A 112 0.91 19.28 4.27
N ALA A 113 0.50 18.42 5.20
CA ALA A 113 -0.47 18.75 6.23
C ALA A 113 -0.19 17.97 7.52
N ALA A 114 -0.82 18.37 8.62
CA ALA A 114 -0.63 17.72 9.92
C ALA A 114 -1.15 16.28 9.92
N THR A 115 -2.27 16.04 9.24
CA THR A 115 -2.87 14.72 9.10
C THR A 115 -3.10 14.39 7.64
N TRP A 116 -3.20 13.08 7.30
CA TRP A 116 -3.49 12.69 5.93
C TRP A 116 -4.89 13.16 5.47
N GLN A 117 -5.84 13.28 6.40
CA GLN A 117 -7.20 13.73 6.09
C GLN A 117 -7.21 15.17 5.57
N GLU A 118 -6.30 16.01 6.06
CA GLU A 118 -6.18 17.41 5.66
C GLU A 118 -5.40 17.57 4.35
N SER A 119 -4.68 16.55 3.93
CA SER A 119 -3.85 16.60 2.72
C SER A 119 -4.67 16.25 1.49
N GLU A 120 -4.82 17.20 0.57
CA GLU A 120 -5.48 16.93 -0.70
C GLU A 120 -4.72 15.94 -1.57
N SER A 121 -3.39 15.92 -1.46
CA SER A 121 -2.54 15.07 -2.26
C SER A 121 -2.42 13.65 -1.70
N LEU A 122 -2.43 13.47 -0.38
CA LEU A 122 -2.22 12.19 0.27
C LEU A 122 -3.50 11.42 0.59
N ALA A 123 -4.59 12.15 0.88
CA ALA A 123 -5.86 11.53 1.26
C ALA A 123 -6.36 10.48 0.27
N PRO A 124 -6.30 10.69 -1.06
CA PRO A 124 -6.75 9.68 -2.01
C PRO A 124 -5.99 8.37 -1.89
N TYR A 125 -4.70 8.40 -1.57
CA TYR A 125 -3.87 7.21 -1.46
C TYR A 125 -4.24 6.37 -0.23
N VAL A 126 -4.48 7.04 0.90
CA VAL A 126 -4.92 6.35 2.12
C VAL A 126 -6.32 5.78 1.94
N LYS A 127 -7.24 6.53 1.34
CA LYS A 127 -8.60 6.07 1.07
C LYS A 127 -8.62 4.85 0.15
N LEU A 128 -7.77 4.82 -0.86
CA LEU A 128 -7.64 3.67 -1.75
C LEU A 128 -7.26 2.41 -0.97
N LEU A 129 -6.33 2.52 -0.03
CA LEU A 129 -5.91 1.39 0.79
C LEU A 129 -7.00 0.97 1.78
N ILE A 130 -7.73 1.90 2.34
CA ILE A 130 -8.86 1.59 3.22
C ILE A 130 -9.93 0.83 2.44
N ASP A 131 -10.26 1.29 1.24
CA ASP A 131 -11.22 0.60 0.36
C ASP A 131 -10.72 -0.80 0.00
N THR A 132 -9.44 -0.92 -0.30
CA THR A 132 -8.80 -2.21 -0.61
C THR A 132 -8.87 -3.16 0.58
N SER A 133 -8.62 -2.65 1.79
CA SER A 133 -8.72 -3.43 3.03
C SER A 133 -10.13 -3.98 3.21
N ARG A 134 -11.14 -3.14 3.02
CA ARG A 134 -12.55 -3.54 3.13
C ARG A 134 -12.94 -4.58 2.09
N PHE A 135 -12.49 -4.39 0.86
CA PHE A 135 -12.69 -5.35 -0.21
C PHE A 135 -12.11 -6.71 0.13
N ILE A 136 -10.85 -6.74 0.58
CA ILE A 136 -10.18 -7.99 0.97
C ILE A 136 -10.91 -8.65 2.13
N SER A 137 -11.25 -7.90 3.17
CA SER A 137 -11.96 -8.41 4.34
C SER A 137 -13.31 -9.01 3.96
N SER A 138 -14.06 -8.35 3.09
CA SER A 138 -15.34 -8.82 2.60
C SER A 138 -15.21 -10.15 1.86
N ARG A 139 -14.21 -10.26 1.00
CA ARG A 139 -13.99 -11.49 0.22
C ARG A 139 -13.41 -12.64 1.05
N ILE A 140 -12.63 -12.35 2.07
CA ILE A 140 -12.19 -13.38 3.02
C ILE A 140 -13.40 -13.91 3.77
N LYS A 141 -14.31 -13.03 4.16
CA LYS A 141 -15.52 -13.38 4.90
C LYS A 141 -16.46 -14.26 4.10
N ASP A 142 -16.62 -13.99 2.81
CA ASP A 142 -17.46 -14.80 1.93
C ASP A 142 -16.75 -16.03 1.34
N GLY A 143 -15.48 -16.20 1.62
CA GLY A 143 -14.68 -17.34 1.18
C GLY A 143 -14.08 -17.23 -0.22
N SER A 144 -14.27 -16.11 -0.92
CA SER A 144 -13.75 -15.95 -2.29
C SER A 144 -12.27 -15.55 -2.34
N LEU A 145 -11.71 -15.08 -1.22
CA LEU A 145 -10.27 -14.87 -1.06
C LEU A 145 -9.78 -15.61 0.16
N VAL A 146 -8.59 -16.18 0.05
CA VAL A 146 -7.92 -16.87 1.16
C VAL A 146 -6.46 -16.39 1.22
N LEU A 147 -5.98 -16.12 2.43
CA LEU A 147 -4.57 -15.84 2.66
C LEU A 147 -3.88 -17.14 3.05
N VAL A 148 -2.92 -17.58 2.25
CA VAL A 148 -2.18 -18.81 2.49
C VAL A 148 -0.69 -18.49 2.46
N ASP A 149 -0.04 -18.57 3.61
CA ASP A 149 1.36 -18.20 3.78
C ASP A 149 1.62 -16.78 3.26
N LYS A 150 2.34 -16.64 2.17
CA LYS A 150 2.67 -15.33 1.57
C LYS A 150 1.73 -14.94 0.44
N GLU A 151 0.73 -15.75 0.13
CA GLU A 151 -0.11 -15.58 -1.05
C GLU A 151 -1.54 -15.15 -0.73
N ILE A 152 -2.07 -14.30 -1.58
CA ILE A 152 -3.49 -13.97 -1.61
C ILE A 152 -4.09 -14.79 -2.76
N ILE A 153 -4.93 -15.77 -2.42
CA ILE A 153 -5.49 -16.69 -3.40
C ILE A 153 -6.96 -16.37 -3.64
N GLY A 154 -7.32 -16.19 -4.92
CA GLY A 154 -8.67 -15.90 -5.34
C GLY A 154 -8.70 -14.79 -6.39
N ASN A 155 -9.88 -14.20 -6.57
CA ASN A 155 -10.05 -13.10 -7.52
C ASN A 155 -9.54 -11.79 -6.93
N LEU A 156 -8.46 -11.27 -7.49
CA LEU A 156 -7.81 -10.03 -7.06
C LEU A 156 -8.23 -8.81 -7.87
N ASN A 157 -9.23 -8.96 -8.72
CA ASN A 157 -9.83 -7.86 -9.47
C ASN A 157 -11.08 -7.39 -8.73
N PHE A 158 -11.23 -6.10 -8.56
CA PHE A 158 -12.39 -5.54 -7.89
C PHE A 158 -12.78 -4.20 -8.48
N SER A 159 -14.04 -3.82 -8.29
CA SER A 159 -14.56 -2.52 -8.68
C SER A 159 -15.25 -1.89 -7.48
N ARG A 160 -15.38 -0.57 -7.51
CA ARG A 160 -15.98 0.19 -6.42
C ARG A 160 -17.43 -0.23 -6.13
N ASP A 161 -18.13 -0.78 -7.11
CA ASP A 161 -19.50 -1.21 -6.94
C ASP A 161 -19.65 -2.47 -6.09
N GLU A 162 -18.59 -3.27 -5.97
CA GLU A 162 -18.61 -4.50 -5.18
C GLU A 162 -18.61 -4.22 -3.67
N GLU A 163 -18.33 -3.01 -3.25
CA GLU A 163 -18.21 -2.61 -1.84
C GLU A 163 -19.55 -2.17 -1.23
N LYS A 164 -20.58 -2.15 -2.03
CA LYS A 164 -21.93 -1.74 -1.57
C LYS A 164 -22.67 -2.86 -0.86
#